data_34b6c9e39c62024664d29e55a8a9fabd
#
_entry.id   34b6c9e39c62024664d29e55a8a9fabd
#
_cell.length_a   1.000
_cell.length_b   1.000
_cell.length_c   1.000
_cell.angle_alpha   90.00
_cell.angle_beta   90.00
_cell.angle_gamma   90.00
#
_symmetry.space_group_name_H-M   'P 1'
#
loop_
_entity.id
_entity.type
_entity.pdbx_description
1 polymer ?
#
loop_
_entity_poly.entity_id
_entity_poly.type
_entity_poly.pdbx_seq_one_letter_code
_entity_poly.pdbx_strand_id
1 'polypeptide(L)'
;THRLSSAASDVYKRQQKGDLSRETRFNFMPGIAEPNMKTVIISKDKNCSIQTLPNTVYSPTAIWIEKVDKHAPIKNGYHLSAVYQLQPFDRVLKNEYLLGIKYNHRLSGHTKMGIYYYDEKSENWTYVDTKNNDDKNILTGNLDQFHAVTIIQDLVPPKILKTYPANGGFYDGKDVKKIIINIEDSISGIEPKEKSFIVKLNGNRLFCAYQPVKKQITYKFERGMNEGEHLIDITVKDRVGNKTNKS
;
A
#
# COMPACT_ATOMS: atom_id res chain seq x y z
N THR A 1 -32.68 -28.40 -6.39
CA THR A 1 -32.76 -26.94 -6.09
C THR A 1 -32.75 -26.75 -4.58
N HIS A 2 -31.59 -26.78 -3.96
CA HIS A 2 -31.46 -26.36 -2.58
C HIS A 2 -31.33 -24.83 -2.53
N ARG A 3 -32.41 -24.18 -2.13
CA ARG A 3 -32.34 -22.82 -1.62
C ARG A 3 -31.59 -22.87 -0.29
N LEU A 4 -30.31 -22.47 -0.29
CA LEU A 4 -29.65 -22.08 0.94
C LEU A 4 -30.34 -20.78 1.41
N SER A 5 -31.17 -20.89 2.44
CA SER A 5 -31.72 -19.73 3.12
C SER A 5 -30.54 -18.91 3.66
N SER A 6 -30.61 -17.61 3.48
CA SER A 6 -29.72 -16.63 4.13
C SER A 6 -30.02 -16.60 5.64
N ALA A 7 -29.76 -17.73 6.31
CA ALA A 7 -29.80 -17.78 7.75
C ALA A 7 -28.56 -17.05 8.26
N ALA A 8 -28.74 -15.92 8.91
CA ALA A 8 -27.71 -15.33 9.73
C ALA A 8 -27.19 -16.42 10.67
N SER A 9 -25.92 -16.80 10.50
CA SER A 9 -25.33 -17.79 11.38
C SER A 9 -24.93 -17.10 12.66
N ASP A 10 -25.66 -17.37 13.74
CA ASP A 10 -25.27 -16.92 15.08
C ASP A 10 -24.08 -17.78 15.56
N VAL A 11 -22.91 -17.18 15.63
CA VAL A 11 -21.74 -17.82 16.21
C VAL A 11 -21.64 -17.47 17.69
N TYR A 12 -21.66 -18.49 18.55
CA TYR A 12 -21.52 -18.32 19.98
C TYR A 12 -20.05 -18.54 20.39
N LYS A 13 -19.45 -17.53 21.00
CA LYS A 13 -18.16 -17.67 21.65
C LYS A 13 -18.37 -17.69 23.15
N ARG A 14 -18.12 -18.83 23.78
CA ARG A 14 -18.17 -18.98 25.23
C ARG A 14 -16.77 -18.71 25.80
N GLN A 15 -16.62 -17.66 26.59
CA GLN A 15 -15.44 -17.46 27.41
C GLN A 15 -15.79 -17.71 28.87
N GLN A 16 -15.16 -18.71 29.47
CA GLN A 16 -15.20 -18.91 30.92
C GLN A 16 -14.01 -18.17 31.55
N LYS A 17 -14.28 -17.27 32.47
CA LYS A 17 -13.31 -16.69 33.38
C LYS A 17 -13.95 -16.63 34.75
N GLY A 18 -13.60 -17.58 35.63
CA GLY A 18 -14.24 -17.79 36.93
C GLY A 18 -15.70 -18.26 36.80
N ASP A 19 -16.53 -18.04 37.81
CA ASP A 19 -17.94 -18.44 37.88
C ASP A 19 -18.90 -17.63 36.97
N LEU A 20 -18.40 -16.71 36.15
CA LEU A 20 -19.17 -15.89 35.24
C LEU A 20 -18.97 -16.32 33.80
N SER A 21 -19.98 -16.97 33.21
CA SER A 21 -20.03 -17.20 31.78
C SER A 21 -20.65 -15.98 31.11
N ARG A 22 -19.91 -15.34 30.19
CA ARG A 22 -20.44 -14.26 29.33
C ARG A 22 -20.66 -14.81 27.92
N GLU A 23 -21.91 -14.82 27.49
CA GLU A 23 -22.28 -15.21 26.15
C GLU A 23 -22.30 -13.97 25.24
N THR A 24 -21.51 -13.96 24.19
CA THR A 24 -21.47 -12.86 23.23
C THR A 24 -21.98 -13.40 21.87
N ARG A 25 -23.03 -12.79 21.35
CA ARG A 25 -23.60 -13.14 20.02
C ARG A 25 -23.00 -12.23 18.97
N PHE A 26 -22.51 -12.83 17.90
CA PHE A 26 -22.00 -12.10 16.73
C PHE A 26 -22.91 -12.41 15.54
N ASN A 27 -23.50 -11.39 14.94
CA ASN A 27 -24.21 -11.51 13.67
C ASN A 27 -23.24 -11.11 12.55
N PHE A 28 -22.87 -12.04 11.71
CA PHE A 28 -22.12 -11.77 10.49
C PHE A 28 -22.79 -12.42 9.28
N MET A 29 -22.64 -11.81 8.12
CA MET A 29 -23.20 -12.32 6.86
C MET A 29 -22.01 -12.62 5.92
N PRO A 30 -21.50 -13.88 5.91
CA PRO A 30 -20.47 -14.26 4.99
C PRO A 30 -21.02 -14.38 3.58
N GLY A 31 -20.25 -13.93 2.59
CA GLY A 31 -20.44 -14.33 1.20
C GLY A 31 -19.68 -15.61 0.93
N ILE A 32 -20.21 -16.50 0.09
CA ILE A 32 -19.49 -17.69 -0.33
C ILE A 32 -18.81 -17.41 -1.67
N ALA A 33 -17.49 -17.41 -1.67
CA ALA A 33 -16.70 -17.37 -2.89
C ALA A 33 -16.55 -18.79 -3.43
N GLU A 34 -16.98 -19.00 -4.67
CA GLU A 34 -16.88 -20.28 -5.37
C GLU A 34 -15.68 -20.29 -6.32
N PRO A 35 -14.98 -21.42 -6.49
CA PRO A 35 -13.81 -21.51 -7.35
C PRO A 35 -14.05 -21.10 -8.82
N ASN A 36 -15.24 -21.33 -9.32
CA ASN A 36 -15.56 -21.15 -10.74
C ASN A 36 -16.44 -19.94 -11.02
N MET A 37 -16.71 -19.10 -10.01
CA MET A 37 -17.63 -18.00 -10.14
C MET A 37 -17.01 -16.68 -9.68
N LYS A 38 -17.48 -15.60 -10.29
CA LYS A 38 -17.28 -14.27 -9.76
C LYS A 38 -18.22 -14.03 -8.58
N THR A 39 -17.67 -13.63 -7.43
CA THR A 39 -18.45 -13.28 -6.24
C THR A 39 -18.10 -11.88 -5.77
N VAL A 40 -19.09 -11.13 -5.29
CA VAL A 40 -18.88 -9.81 -4.68
C VAL A 40 -19.39 -9.87 -3.25
N ILE A 41 -18.51 -9.60 -2.31
CA ILE A 41 -18.81 -9.52 -0.88
C ILE A 41 -18.66 -8.05 -0.46
N ILE A 42 -19.65 -7.55 0.27
CA ILE A 42 -19.74 -6.13 0.65
C ILE A 42 -19.83 -6.04 2.18
N SER A 43 -19.10 -5.11 2.78
CA SER A 43 -19.20 -4.79 4.21
C SER A 43 -20.61 -4.32 4.59
N LYS A 44 -20.97 -4.47 5.86
CA LYS A 44 -22.29 -4.05 6.39
C LYS A 44 -22.58 -2.57 6.14
N ASP A 45 -21.58 -1.71 6.19
CA ASP A 45 -21.70 -0.27 5.94
C ASP A 45 -21.59 0.10 4.44
N LYS A 46 -21.45 -0.89 3.55
CA LYS A 46 -21.35 -0.75 2.08
C LYS A 46 -20.19 0.10 1.58
N ASN A 47 -19.14 0.29 2.40
CA ASN A 47 -17.98 1.11 2.06
C ASN A 47 -16.74 0.30 1.71
N CYS A 48 -16.74 -1.02 2.00
CA CYS A 48 -15.66 -1.93 1.57
C CYS A 48 -16.26 -3.11 0.82
N SER A 49 -15.58 -3.56 -0.22
CA SER A 49 -16.00 -4.69 -1.05
C SER A 49 -14.83 -5.55 -1.50
N ILE A 50 -15.05 -6.85 -1.56
CA ILE A 50 -14.14 -7.84 -2.14
C ILE A 50 -14.83 -8.42 -3.37
N GLN A 51 -14.13 -8.44 -4.50
CA GLN A 51 -14.57 -9.12 -5.70
C GLN A 51 -13.58 -10.25 -6.01
N THR A 52 -14.04 -11.49 -5.89
CA THR A 52 -13.30 -12.65 -6.36
C THR A 52 -13.65 -12.94 -7.82
N LEU A 53 -12.69 -13.48 -8.55
CA LEU A 53 -12.86 -13.99 -9.91
C LEU A 53 -12.81 -15.51 -9.92
N PRO A 54 -13.17 -16.18 -11.02
CA PRO A 54 -12.91 -17.62 -11.16
C PRO A 54 -11.45 -17.94 -10.85
N ASN A 55 -11.23 -18.99 -10.10
CA ASN A 55 -9.91 -19.44 -9.59
C ASN A 55 -9.26 -18.56 -8.51
N THR A 56 -9.96 -17.65 -7.87
CA THR A 56 -9.42 -16.92 -6.70
C THR A 56 -9.28 -17.84 -5.48
N VAL A 57 -10.21 -18.77 -5.28
CA VAL A 57 -10.19 -19.73 -4.15
C VAL A 57 -10.02 -21.16 -4.64
N TYR A 58 -9.45 -22.04 -3.80
CA TYR A 58 -9.27 -23.47 -4.11
C TYR A 58 -10.57 -24.28 -3.93
N SER A 59 -11.40 -23.88 -2.99
CA SER A 59 -12.68 -24.52 -2.63
C SER A 59 -13.67 -23.43 -2.18
N PRO A 60 -14.97 -23.75 -2.12
CA PRO A 60 -15.96 -22.82 -1.58
C PRO A 60 -15.50 -22.24 -0.24
N THR A 61 -15.41 -20.93 -0.15
CA THR A 61 -14.82 -20.22 1.00
C THR A 61 -15.78 -19.15 1.48
N ALA A 62 -16.14 -19.21 2.76
CA ALA A 62 -16.89 -18.13 3.40
C ALA A 62 -15.96 -16.93 3.62
N ILE A 63 -16.33 -15.78 3.08
CA ILE A 63 -15.59 -14.51 3.18
C ILE A 63 -16.51 -13.47 3.79
N TRP A 64 -15.99 -12.66 4.72
CA TRP A 64 -16.72 -11.51 5.26
C TRP A 64 -15.79 -10.35 5.60
N ILE A 65 -16.37 -9.18 5.81
CA ILE A 65 -15.66 -7.94 6.06
C ILE A 65 -16.15 -7.36 7.39
N GLU A 66 -15.27 -7.23 8.35
CA GLU A 66 -15.53 -6.63 9.66
C GLU A 66 -14.97 -5.20 9.72
N LYS A 67 -15.78 -4.25 10.19
CA LYS A 67 -15.28 -2.92 10.54
C LYS A 67 -14.63 -2.98 11.91
N VAL A 68 -13.42 -2.45 12.03
CA VAL A 68 -12.60 -2.48 13.25
C VAL A 68 -12.54 -1.09 13.88
N ASP A 69 -12.85 -1.01 15.16
CA ASP A 69 -12.81 0.27 15.90
C ASP A 69 -11.41 0.61 16.43
N LYS A 70 -10.60 -0.43 16.73
CA LYS A 70 -9.22 -0.26 17.18
C LYS A 70 -8.25 -0.83 16.14
N HIS A 71 -7.30 -0.03 15.74
CA HIS A 71 -6.29 -0.40 14.75
C HIS A 71 -4.92 0.18 15.10
N ALA A 72 -3.88 -0.33 14.45
CA ALA A 72 -2.54 0.19 14.59
C ALA A 72 -2.46 1.67 14.14
N PRO A 73 -1.75 2.53 14.89
CA PRO A 73 -1.58 3.93 14.52
C PRO A 73 -0.74 4.07 13.26
N ILE A 74 -0.96 5.15 12.53
CA ILE A 74 -0.12 5.53 11.40
C ILE A 74 0.80 6.66 11.85
N LYS A 75 2.10 6.51 11.56
CA LYS A 75 3.04 7.61 11.72
C LYS A 75 2.98 8.51 10.48
N ASN A 76 2.72 9.80 10.69
CA ASN A 76 2.75 10.85 9.66
C ASN A 76 1.71 10.70 8.53
N GLY A 77 0.64 9.95 8.72
CA GLY A 77 -0.47 9.79 7.79
C GLY A 77 -1.82 9.87 8.48
N TYR A 78 -2.89 9.86 7.69
CA TYR A 78 -4.26 9.94 8.20
C TYR A 78 -5.13 8.86 7.56
N HIS A 79 -5.93 8.15 8.37
CA HIS A 79 -6.99 7.28 7.86
C HIS A 79 -8.09 8.13 7.21
N LEU A 80 -8.38 7.87 5.95
CA LEU A 80 -9.51 8.49 5.23
C LEU A 80 -10.73 7.57 5.12
N SER A 81 -10.61 6.33 5.57
CA SER A 81 -11.71 5.38 5.69
C SER A 81 -11.66 4.69 7.06
N ALA A 82 -12.70 3.94 7.39
CA ALA A 82 -12.62 2.96 8.47
C ALA A 82 -11.55 1.90 8.12
N VAL A 83 -11.07 1.20 9.15
CA VAL A 83 -10.27 -0.01 8.97
C VAL A 83 -11.22 -1.19 8.84
N TYR A 84 -10.99 -2.04 7.85
CA TYR A 84 -11.76 -3.26 7.59
C TYR A 84 -10.85 -4.47 7.75
N GLN A 85 -11.21 -5.39 8.62
CA GLN A 85 -10.59 -6.70 8.73
C GLN A 85 -11.24 -7.63 7.72
N LEU A 86 -10.47 -8.14 6.78
CA LEU A 86 -10.93 -9.11 5.80
C LEU A 86 -10.73 -10.51 6.36
N GLN A 87 -11.75 -11.36 6.22
CA GLN A 87 -11.78 -12.69 6.83
C GLN A 87 -12.15 -13.76 5.79
N PRO A 88 -11.67 -14.99 5.97
CA PRO A 88 -10.84 -15.52 7.07
C PRO A 88 -9.35 -15.15 6.88
N PHE A 89 -8.73 -14.63 7.92
CA PHE A 89 -7.38 -14.08 7.90
C PHE A 89 -6.27 -15.06 7.46
N ASP A 90 -6.41 -16.33 7.80
CA ASP A 90 -5.41 -17.37 7.57
C ASP A 90 -5.62 -18.17 6.26
N ARG A 91 -6.59 -17.75 5.43
CA ARG A 91 -6.93 -18.49 4.22
C ARG A 91 -5.95 -18.18 3.08
N VAL A 92 -5.32 -19.23 2.56
CA VAL A 92 -4.51 -19.15 1.35
C VAL A 92 -5.42 -19.03 0.13
N LEU A 93 -5.16 -18.03 -0.71
CA LEU A 93 -5.84 -17.83 -1.98
C LEU A 93 -5.01 -18.40 -3.12
N LYS A 94 -5.69 -18.78 -4.20
CA LYS A 94 -5.05 -19.27 -5.43
C LYS A 94 -4.60 -18.13 -6.34
N ASN A 95 -5.38 -17.05 -6.37
CA ASN A 95 -5.10 -15.82 -7.11
C ASN A 95 -5.60 -14.61 -6.32
N GLU A 96 -5.16 -13.43 -6.76
CA GLU A 96 -5.58 -12.15 -6.22
C GLU A 96 -7.11 -11.94 -6.34
N TYR A 97 -7.63 -11.13 -5.44
CA TYR A 97 -8.97 -10.55 -5.50
C TYR A 97 -8.88 -9.03 -5.65
N LEU A 98 -9.93 -8.42 -6.17
CA LEU A 98 -10.07 -6.97 -6.24
C LEU A 98 -10.73 -6.45 -4.97
N LEU A 99 -10.00 -5.61 -4.24
CA LEU A 99 -10.51 -4.84 -3.11
C LEU A 99 -11.01 -3.50 -3.60
N GLY A 100 -12.16 -3.04 -3.08
CA GLY A 100 -12.68 -1.71 -3.29
C GLY A 100 -13.03 -1.05 -1.96
N ILE A 101 -12.55 0.17 -1.71
CA ILE A 101 -12.88 0.96 -0.51
C ILE A 101 -13.38 2.34 -0.95
N LYS A 102 -14.55 2.74 -0.45
CA LYS A 102 -15.11 4.07 -0.69
C LYS A 102 -14.50 5.09 0.26
N TYR A 103 -14.32 6.29 -0.23
CA TYR A 103 -13.94 7.45 0.56
C TYR A 103 -14.96 8.57 0.47
N ASN A 104 -14.95 9.46 1.47
CA ASN A 104 -15.87 10.60 1.48
C ASN A 104 -15.26 11.77 0.70
N HIS A 105 -15.83 12.12 -0.46
CA HIS A 105 -15.37 13.20 -1.31
C HIS A 105 -15.43 14.61 -0.68
N ARG A 106 -16.20 14.77 0.41
CA ARG A 106 -16.31 16.06 1.12
C ARG A 106 -15.10 16.38 1.99
N LEU A 107 -14.23 15.39 2.26
CA LEU A 107 -12.98 15.66 2.94
C LEU A 107 -12.07 16.40 1.95
N SER A 108 -11.80 17.67 2.20
CA SER A 108 -10.89 18.49 1.36
C SER A 108 -9.54 17.82 1.22
N GLY A 109 -9.05 17.65 -0.02
CA GLY A 109 -7.72 17.11 -0.28
C GLY A 109 -7.66 15.62 -0.58
N HIS A 110 -8.59 15.08 -1.39
CA HIS A 110 -8.58 13.67 -1.88
C HIS A 110 -7.37 13.27 -2.74
N THR A 111 -6.35 14.08 -2.73
CA THR A 111 -5.07 13.79 -3.37
C THR A 111 -4.17 13.04 -2.39
N LYS A 112 -3.18 12.34 -2.93
CA LYS A 112 -2.14 11.70 -2.13
C LYS A 112 -2.67 10.60 -1.21
N MET A 113 -3.59 9.80 -1.69
CA MET A 113 -4.17 8.69 -0.95
C MET A 113 -4.00 7.36 -1.68
N GLY A 114 -4.03 6.28 -0.92
CA GLY A 114 -3.95 4.93 -1.43
C GLY A 114 -4.61 3.93 -0.49
N ILE A 115 -4.77 2.71 -0.96
CA ILE A 115 -5.13 1.57 -0.13
C ILE A 115 -3.86 1.04 0.55
N TYR A 116 -4.00 0.67 1.81
CA TYR A 116 -2.93 0.05 2.58
C TYR A 116 -3.48 -1.17 3.31
N TYR A 117 -2.66 -2.20 3.43
CA TYR A 117 -2.91 -3.31 4.33
C TYR A 117 -1.95 -3.28 5.52
N TYR A 118 -2.39 -3.79 6.65
CA TYR A 118 -1.53 -3.94 7.81
C TYR A 118 -0.77 -5.26 7.70
N ASP A 119 0.55 -5.16 7.66
CA ASP A 119 1.45 -6.31 7.70
C ASP A 119 1.84 -6.59 9.16
N GLU A 120 1.34 -7.68 9.70
CA GLU A 120 1.58 -8.08 11.10
C GLU A 120 3.03 -8.45 11.38
N LYS A 121 3.79 -8.86 10.35
CA LYS A 121 5.21 -9.23 10.53
C LYS A 121 6.11 -8.01 10.68
N SER A 122 5.86 -6.99 9.91
CA SER A 122 6.59 -5.72 9.99
C SER A 122 5.94 -4.71 10.91
N GLU A 123 4.76 -5.03 11.47
CA GLU A 123 3.93 -4.14 12.30
C GLU A 123 3.70 -2.77 11.65
N ASN A 124 3.47 -2.77 10.34
CA ASN A 124 3.36 -1.53 9.58
C ASN A 124 2.28 -1.59 8.50
N TRP A 125 1.80 -0.41 8.10
CA TRP A 125 0.91 -0.26 6.96
C TRP A 125 1.70 -0.29 5.66
N THR A 126 1.32 -1.17 4.75
CA THR A 126 1.99 -1.38 3.46
C THR A 126 1.07 -0.95 2.32
N TYR A 127 1.60 -0.14 1.41
CA TYR A 127 0.88 0.37 0.25
C TYR A 127 0.49 -0.73 -0.73
N VAL A 128 -0.74 -0.68 -1.20
CA VAL A 128 -1.27 -1.50 -2.30
C VAL A 128 -1.29 -0.68 -3.59
N ASP A 129 -0.89 -1.27 -4.72
CA ASP A 129 -1.01 -0.57 -6.00
C ASP A 129 -2.47 -0.20 -6.26
N THR A 130 -2.74 1.11 -6.20
CA THR A 130 -4.08 1.66 -6.08
C THR A 130 -4.50 2.37 -7.36
N LYS A 131 -5.71 2.06 -7.82
CA LYS A 131 -6.40 2.80 -8.88
C LYS A 131 -7.55 3.60 -8.27
N ASN A 132 -7.66 4.86 -8.66
CA ASN A 132 -8.73 5.74 -8.21
C ASN A 132 -9.82 5.82 -9.29
N ASN A 133 -11.07 5.68 -8.85
CA ASN A 133 -12.25 5.99 -9.65
C ASN A 133 -12.98 7.16 -8.97
N ASP A 134 -12.66 8.37 -9.41
CA ASP A 134 -13.18 9.61 -8.84
C ASP A 134 -14.70 9.73 -9.00
N ASP A 135 -15.28 9.26 -10.09
CA ASP A 135 -16.74 9.32 -10.33
C ASP A 135 -17.53 8.54 -9.28
N LYS A 136 -16.95 7.46 -8.76
CA LYS A 136 -17.56 6.59 -7.76
C LYS A 136 -17.04 6.81 -6.34
N ASN A 137 -16.04 7.66 -6.17
CA ASN A 137 -15.32 7.87 -4.91
C ASN A 137 -14.84 6.54 -4.30
N ILE A 138 -14.22 5.71 -5.14
CA ILE A 138 -13.73 4.39 -4.73
C ILE A 138 -12.27 4.21 -5.16
N LEU A 139 -11.45 3.75 -4.23
CA LEU A 139 -10.13 3.22 -4.53
C LEU A 139 -10.21 1.72 -4.70
N THR A 140 -9.47 1.19 -5.66
CA THR A 140 -9.37 -0.26 -5.89
C THR A 140 -7.93 -0.71 -5.95
N GLY A 141 -7.67 -1.93 -5.50
CA GLY A 141 -6.35 -2.57 -5.56
C GLY A 141 -6.48 -4.08 -5.46
N ASN A 142 -5.47 -4.79 -5.93
CA ASN A 142 -5.42 -6.24 -5.87
C ASN A 142 -4.63 -6.71 -4.65
N LEU A 143 -5.11 -7.77 -3.99
CA LEU A 143 -4.47 -8.44 -2.88
C LEU A 143 -4.59 -9.96 -3.04
N ASP A 144 -3.57 -10.68 -2.57
CA ASP A 144 -3.48 -12.15 -2.60
C ASP A 144 -3.68 -12.80 -1.23
N GLN A 145 -3.86 -11.98 -0.18
CA GLN A 145 -4.12 -12.42 1.20
C GLN A 145 -5.16 -11.49 1.85
N PHE A 146 -5.86 -12.02 2.85
CA PHE A 146 -6.76 -11.21 3.66
C PHE A 146 -6.01 -10.53 4.80
N HIS A 147 -6.20 -9.23 4.92
CA HIS A 147 -5.54 -8.35 5.89
C HIS A 147 -6.54 -7.37 6.49
N ALA A 148 -6.10 -6.64 7.50
CA ALA A 148 -6.73 -5.38 7.84
C ALA A 148 -6.36 -4.34 6.77
N VAL A 149 -7.35 -3.64 6.22
CA VAL A 149 -7.17 -2.69 5.11
C VAL A 149 -7.84 -1.36 5.40
N THR A 150 -7.30 -0.30 4.84
CA THR A 150 -7.85 1.07 4.97
C THR A 150 -7.34 1.96 3.83
N ILE A 151 -7.93 3.14 3.70
CA ILE A 151 -7.37 4.23 2.91
C ILE A 151 -6.54 5.13 3.81
N ILE A 152 -5.29 5.39 3.42
CA ILE A 152 -4.41 6.34 4.10
C ILE A 152 -4.10 7.49 3.15
N GLN A 153 -4.15 8.72 3.70
CA GLN A 153 -3.58 9.90 3.07
C GLN A 153 -2.13 10.05 3.52
N ASP A 154 -1.24 10.16 2.56
CA ASP A 154 0.18 10.40 2.75
C ASP A 154 0.53 11.79 2.22
N LEU A 155 0.83 12.72 3.11
CA LEU A 155 1.24 14.08 2.77
C LEU A 155 2.75 14.31 2.96
N VAL A 156 3.50 13.24 3.29
CA VAL A 156 4.93 13.33 3.59
C VAL A 156 5.74 13.05 2.33
N PRO A 157 6.48 14.02 1.81
CA PRO A 157 7.33 13.78 0.64
C PRO A 157 8.51 12.86 0.98
N PRO A 158 9.03 12.12 -0.01
CA PRO A 158 10.21 11.30 0.17
C PRO A 158 11.42 12.16 0.57
N LYS A 159 12.35 11.58 1.31
CA LYS A 159 13.58 12.25 1.77
C LYS A 159 14.78 11.81 0.94
N ILE A 160 15.62 12.78 0.57
CA ILE A 160 16.95 12.54 0.03
C ILE A 160 17.93 12.64 1.21
N LEU A 161 18.46 11.49 1.66
CA LEU A 161 19.25 11.39 2.89
C LEU A 161 20.71 11.76 2.65
N LYS A 162 21.35 11.07 1.68
CA LYS A 162 22.80 11.21 1.41
C LYS A 162 23.05 11.06 -0.09
N THR A 163 23.98 11.82 -0.59
CA THR A 163 24.48 11.72 -1.96
C THR A 163 25.97 11.40 -1.97
N TYR A 164 26.43 10.70 -3.01
CA TYR A 164 27.82 10.61 -3.39
C TYR A 164 27.89 10.93 -4.90
N PRO A 165 28.69 11.89 -5.34
CA PRO A 165 29.49 12.82 -4.53
C PRO A 165 28.64 13.61 -3.54
N ALA A 166 29.27 14.03 -2.43
CA ALA A 166 28.58 14.88 -1.44
C ALA A 166 28.50 16.33 -1.95
N ASN A 167 27.46 17.04 -1.57
CA ASN A 167 27.30 18.43 -1.92
C ASN A 167 28.47 19.29 -1.35
N GLY A 168 29.08 20.10 -2.20
CA GLY A 168 30.26 20.90 -1.87
C GLY A 168 31.55 20.09 -1.65
N GLY A 169 31.53 18.78 -1.96
CA GLY A 169 32.71 17.94 -1.83
C GLY A 169 33.71 18.14 -2.98
N PHE A 170 34.99 17.99 -2.67
CA PHE A 170 36.08 18.03 -3.65
C PHE A 170 36.58 16.61 -3.90
N TYR A 171 36.62 16.20 -5.15
CA TYR A 171 36.98 14.86 -5.59
C TYR A 171 37.87 14.94 -6.84
N ASP A 172 38.81 13.99 -7.01
CA ASP A 172 39.39 13.75 -8.33
C ASP A 172 38.29 13.16 -9.23
N GLY A 173 37.97 13.84 -10.33
CA GLY A 173 36.92 13.40 -11.24
C GLY A 173 37.09 11.97 -11.75
N LYS A 174 38.35 11.53 -11.96
CA LYS A 174 38.67 10.16 -12.40
C LYS A 174 38.25 9.11 -11.37
N ASP A 175 38.20 9.46 -10.07
CA ASP A 175 37.83 8.56 -8.99
C ASP A 175 36.30 8.52 -8.75
N VAL A 176 35.55 9.49 -9.26
CA VAL A 176 34.10 9.51 -9.19
C VAL A 176 33.53 8.59 -10.27
N LYS A 177 33.47 7.31 -9.98
CA LYS A 177 32.94 6.28 -10.90
C LYS A 177 31.44 6.11 -10.86
N LYS A 178 30.74 6.73 -9.91
CA LYS A 178 29.29 6.59 -9.73
C LYS A 178 28.68 7.78 -8.99
N ILE A 179 27.40 7.98 -9.21
CA ILE A 179 26.52 8.78 -8.35
C ILE A 179 25.67 7.82 -7.54
N ILE A 180 25.56 8.03 -6.23
CA ILE A 180 24.68 7.29 -5.34
C ILE A 180 23.80 8.29 -4.61
N ILE A 181 22.49 8.05 -4.59
CA ILE A 181 21.50 8.87 -3.89
C ILE A 181 20.70 7.95 -2.98
N ASN A 182 20.84 8.12 -1.67
CA ASN A 182 20.05 7.40 -0.69
C ASN A 182 18.75 8.14 -0.47
N ILE A 183 17.64 7.44 -0.64
CA ILE A 183 16.29 7.99 -0.54
C ILE A 183 15.46 7.16 0.43
N GLU A 184 14.50 7.79 1.07
CA GLU A 184 13.56 7.14 1.96
C GLU A 184 12.18 7.75 1.84
N ASP A 185 11.18 6.90 1.88
CA ASP A 185 9.79 7.26 2.09
C ASP A 185 9.19 6.40 3.19
N SER A 186 8.39 7.01 4.05
CA SER A 186 7.94 6.37 5.29
C SER A 186 6.55 5.76 5.21
N ILE A 187 5.76 6.09 4.16
CA ILE A 187 4.34 5.70 4.09
C ILE A 187 4.03 4.97 2.78
N SER A 188 3.96 5.70 1.66
CA SER A 188 3.57 5.10 0.37
C SER A 188 4.72 4.39 -0.34
N GLY A 189 5.95 4.73 0.01
CA GLY A 189 7.14 4.19 -0.63
C GLY A 189 7.37 4.77 -2.02
N ILE A 190 8.50 4.39 -2.63
CA ILE A 190 8.90 4.84 -3.95
C ILE A 190 8.71 3.70 -4.95
N GLU A 191 7.97 3.95 -6.01
CA GLU A 191 7.79 2.98 -7.09
C GLU A 191 9.12 2.79 -7.84
N PRO A 192 9.57 1.54 -8.10
CA PRO A 192 10.82 1.29 -8.81
C PRO A 192 10.65 1.49 -10.33
N LYS A 193 10.13 2.63 -10.73
CA LYS A 193 9.95 3.04 -12.13
C LYS A 193 10.69 4.33 -12.40
N GLU A 194 11.19 4.46 -13.60
CA GLU A 194 11.98 5.63 -14.04
C GLU A 194 11.28 6.99 -13.86
N LYS A 195 9.95 6.99 -13.92
CA LYS A 195 9.13 8.20 -13.70
C LYS A 195 9.12 8.70 -12.25
N SER A 196 9.53 7.85 -11.29
CA SER A 196 9.52 8.16 -9.86
C SER A 196 10.76 8.92 -9.40
N PHE A 197 11.79 9.00 -10.24
CA PHE A 197 12.97 9.80 -9.95
C PHE A 197 13.58 10.36 -11.24
N ILE A 198 14.10 11.56 -11.15
CA ILE A 198 14.83 12.22 -12.24
C ILE A 198 16.14 12.73 -11.64
N VAL A 199 17.24 12.33 -12.23
CA VAL A 199 18.56 12.84 -11.89
C VAL A 199 19.14 13.53 -13.12
N LYS A 200 19.65 14.73 -12.95
CA LYS A 200 20.34 15.47 -14.02
C LYS A 200 21.73 15.84 -13.56
N LEU A 201 22.69 15.77 -14.46
CA LEU A 201 24.05 16.25 -14.28
C LEU A 201 24.26 17.39 -15.27
N ASN A 202 24.54 18.59 -14.78
CA ASN A 202 24.68 19.80 -15.58
C ASN A 202 23.51 20.00 -16.56
N GLY A 203 22.26 19.78 -16.07
CA GLY A 203 21.04 19.89 -16.87
C GLY A 203 20.70 18.63 -17.72
N ASN A 204 21.64 17.73 -17.98
CA ASN A 204 21.45 16.52 -18.79
C ASN A 204 20.89 15.38 -17.94
N ARG A 205 19.81 14.74 -18.40
CA ARG A 205 19.19 13.62 -17.71
C ARG A 205 20.09 12.39 -17.69
N LEU A 206 20.24 11.77 -16.50
CA LEU A 206 20.90 10.50 -16.31
C LEU A 206 19.88 9.37 -16.19
N PHE A 207 20.16 8.25 -16.86
CA PHE A 207 19.36 7.03 -16.72
C PHE A 207 19.90 6.19 -15.58
N CYS A 208 19.30 6.34 -14.42
CA CYS A 208 19.73 5.74 -13.17
C CYS A 208 18.98 4.44 -12.89
N ALA A 209 19.63 3.51 -12.19
CA ALA A 209 19.02 2.32 -11.62
C ALA A 209 18.56 2.60 -10.18
N TYR A 210 17.35 2.14 -9.81
CA TYR A 210 16.87 2.14 -8.44
C TYR A 210 16.94 0.75 -7.84
N GLN A 211 17.51 0.65 -6.64
CA GLN A 211 17.60 -0.57 -5.85
C GLN A 211 16.71 -0.44 -4.60
N PRO A 212 15.46 -0.98 -4.61
CA PRO A 212 14.50 -0.79 -3.52
C PRO A 212 15.02 -1.28 -2.16
N VAL A 213 15.66 -2.43 -2.11
CA VAL A 213 16.19 -3.02 -0.86
C VAL A 213 17.24 -2.13 -0.21
N LYS A 214 18.09 -1.49 -1.01
CA LYS A 214 19.10 -0.56 -0.53
C LYS A 214 18.61 0.87 -0.40
N LYS A 215 17.39 1.14 -0.87
CA LYS A 215 16.80 2.49 -0.95
C LYS A 215 17.75 3.47 -1.68
N GLN A 216 18.36 3.02 -2.80
CA GLN A 216 19.39 3.76 -3.52
C GLN A 216 19.05 3.95 -4.99
N ILE A 217 19.24 5.17 -5.49
CA ILE A 217 19.34 5.48 -6.92
C ILE A 217 20.83 5.53 -7.26
N THR A 218 21.23 4.89 -8.35
CA THR A 218 22.64 4.79 -8.73
C THR A 218 22.81 5.05 -10.23
N TYR A 219 23.81 5.85 -10.58
CA TYR A 219 24.34 6.00 -11.92
C TYR A 219 25.81 5.62 -11.93
N LYS A 220 26.30 4.95 -12.99
CA LYS A 220 27.71 4.56 -13.16
C LYS A 220 28.29 5.28 -14.36
N PHE A 221 29.47 5.87 -14.19
CA PHE A 221 30.25 6.44 -15.27
C PHE A 221 31.20 5.37 -15.86
N GLU A 222 31.40 5.40 -17.15
CA GLU A 222 32.35 4.52 -17.82
C GLU A 222 33.82 4.94 -17.49
N ARG A 223 34.09 6.23 -17.49
CA ARG A 223 35.47 6.79 -17.35
C ARG A 223 35.66 7.73 -16.14
N GLY A 224 34.64 7.89 -15.29
CA GLY A 224 34.62 8.88 -14.22
C GLY A 224 33.97 10.20 -14.68
N MET A 225 33.97 11.20 -13.79
CA MET A 225 33.52 12.55 -14.11
C MET A 225 34.67 13.37 -14.70
N ASN A 226 34.33 14.36 -15.51
CA ASN A 226 35.28 15.37 -15.96
C ASN A 226 35.72 16.25 -14.80
N GLU A 227 36.81 16.98 -14.95
CA GLU A 227 37.22 18.02 -14.01
C GLU A 227 36.29 19.21 -14.12
N GLY A 228 36.14 19.96 -13.02
CA GLY A 228 35.31 21.15 -12.94
C GLY A 228 34.16 21.05 -11.95
N GLU A 229 33.38 22.12 -11.89
CA GLU A 229 32.18 22.19 -11.05
C GLU A 229 31.00 21.47 -11.73
N HIS A 230 30.31 20.65 -10.97
CA HIS A 230 29.18 19.88 -11.45
C HIS A 230 27.93 20.12 -10.60
N LEU A 231 26.80 20.32 -11.26
CA LEU A 231 25.48 20.43 -10.62
C LEU A 231 24.69 19.14 -10.81
N ILE A 232 24.23 18.55 -9.70
CA ILE A 232 23.40 17.36 -9.69
C ILE A 232 22.00 17.72 -9.19
N ASP A 233 21.02 17.82 -10.11
CA ASP A 233 19.63 18.02 -9.76
C ASP A 233 18.93 16.67 -9.56
N ILE A 234 18.24 16.53 -8.44
CA ILE A 234 17.58 15.30 -8.05
C ILE A 234 16.10 15.61 -7.78
N THR A 235 15.22 14.88 -8.43
CA THR A 235 13.78 14.89 -8.13
C THR A 235 13.38 13.48 -7.79
N VAL A 236 12.68 13.29 -6.65
CA VAL A 236 12.11 12.00 -6.22
C VAL A 236 10.63 12.18 -5.95
N LYS A 237 9.84 11.19 -6.35
CA LYS A 237 8.40 11.15 -6.17
C LYS A 237 7.99 9.82 -5.55
N ASP A 238 7.12 9.87 -4.54
CA ASP A 238 6.50 8.68 -3.95
C ASP A 238 5.35 8.12 -4.81
N ARG A 239 4.71 7.04 -4.35
CA ARG A 239 3.63 6.35 -5.07
C ARG A 239 2.34 7.15 -5.14
N VAL A 240 2.07 8.03 -4.17
CA VAL A 240 0.87 8.87 -4.16
C VAL A 240 1.11 10.28 -4.72
N GLY A 241 2.35 10.58 -5.13
CA GLY A 241 2.70 11.79 -5.88
C GLY A 241 3.26 12.94 -5.05
N ASN A 242 3.69 12.73 -3.78
CA ASN A 242 4.51 13.70 -3.09
C ASN A 242 5.90 13.77 -3.73
N LYS A 243 6.52 14.95 -3.71
CA LYS A 243 7.73 15.21 -4.50
C LYS A 243 8.74 15.98 -3.68
N THR A 244 10.00 15.57 -3.79
CA THR A 244 11.16 16.29 -3.24
C THR A 244 12.13 16.61 -4.36
N ASN A 245 12.66 17.85 -4.34
CA ASN A 245 13.72 18.31 -5.22
C ASN A 245 14.93 18.69 -4.38
N LYS A 246 16.15 18.42 -4.90
CA LYS A 246 17.43 18.81 -4.32
C LYS A 246 18.42 19.09 -5.44
N SER A 247 19.16 20.18 -5.32
CA SER A 247 20.30 20.53 -6.14
C SER A 247 21.55 20.59 -5.28
#